data_a2e020478539b54e130c52199d52fe69
#
_entry.id   a2e020478539b54e130c52199d52fe69
#
_cell.length_a   1.000
_cell.length_b   1.000
_cell.length_c   1.000
_cell.angle_alpha   90.00
_cell.angle_beta   90.00
_cell.angle_gamma   90.00
#
_symmetry.space_group_name_H-M   'P 1'
#
loop_
_entity.id
_entity.type
_entity.pdbx_description
1 polymer ?
#
loop_
_entity_poly.entity_id
_entity_poly.type
_entity_poly.pdbx_seq_one_letter_code
_entity_poly.pdbx_strand_id
1 'polypeptide(L)'
;ITHHNSLDMELYLRIAPELYLKRLIIGGFEKVFEINRSFRNEGLSVKHNPEFTMIEFYAAFEDYHYLMNFIEELFKSLFDSLGFKNTVTYQEQAIDITKKFERINFHDSIIKFCDSISSENLNDYSYLESYCKNHDIEVSVKDSLHKTQLDIFEKEVEGKLIQPTFITEYPTAVSPLSR
;
A
#
# COMPACT_ATOMS: atom_id res chain seq x y z
N ILE A 1 -5.35 10.12 -25.38
CA ILE A 1 -6.59 10.04 -26.16
C ILE A 1 -6.20 9.64 -27.57
N THR A 2 -6.90 8.69 -28.16
CA THR A 2 -6.82 8.34 -29.58
C THR A 2 -8.24 8.22 -30.14
N HIS A 3 -8.40 8.38 -31.45
CA HIS A 3 -9.70 8.26 -32.10
C HIS A 3 -9.80 6.95 -32.88
N HIS A 4 -10.87 6.19 -32.65
CA HIS A 4 -11.16 4.96 -33.38
C HIS A 4 -12.02 5.29 -34.59
N ASN A 5 -11.42 5.39 -35.76
CA ASN A 5 -12.10 5.86 -36.98
C ASN A 5 -13.32 5.04 -37.39
N SER A 6 -13.25 3.71 -37.28
CA SER A 6 -14.35 2.83 -37.68
C SER A 6 -15.57 2.88 -36.76
N LEU A 7 -15.39 3.28 -35.51
CA LEU A 7 -16.46 3.38 -34.51
C LEU A 7 -16.80 4.83 -34.17
N ASP A 8 -16.10 5.78 -34.79
CA ASP A 8 -16.25 7.21 -34.56
C ASP A 8 -16.31 7.57 -33.06
N MET A 9 -15.31 7.08 -32.30
CA MET A 9 -15.28 7.28 -30.85
C MET A 9 -13.88 7.55 -30.33
N GLU A 10 -13.78 8.33 -29.27
CA GLU A 10 -12.55 8.53 -28.53
C GLU A 10 -12.21 7.33 -27.64
N LEU A 11 -10.95 6.94 -27.63
CA LEU A 11 -10.40 5.91 -26.78
C LEU A 11 -9.37 6.50 -25.82
N TYR A 12 -9.26 5.88 -24.65
CA TYR A 12 -8.36 6.26 -23.59
C TYR A 12 -7.53 5.06 -23.14
N LEU A 13 -6.27 5.31 -22.81
CA LEU A 13 -5.46 4.32 -22.08
C LEU A 13 -6.01 4.19 -20.68
N ARG A 14 -6.14 2.96 -20.18
CA ARG A 14 -6.73 2.70 -18.87
C ARG A 14 -5.78 3.06 -17.72
N ILE A 15 -6.31 3.56 -16.65
CA ILE A 15 -5.58 3.86 -15.41
C ILE A 15 -5.60 2.71 -14.42
N ALA A 16 -6.61 1.83 -14.48
CA ALA A 16 -6.78 0.63 -13.67
C ALA A 16 -7.87 -0.28 -14.26
N PRO A 17 -7.82 -1.61 -14.02
CA PRO A 17 -8.89 -2.54 -14.40
C PRO A 17 -10.05 -2.58 -13.39
N GLU A 18 -9.99 -1.84 -12.29
CA GLU A 18 -10.89 -1.90 -11.13
C GLU A 18 -12.38 -1.99 -11.48
N LEU A 19 -12.88 -1.06 -12.27
CA LEU A 19 -14.31 -1.02 -12.59
C LEU A 19 -14.77 -2.21 -13.41
N TYR A 20 -13.93 -2.75 -14.28
CA TYR A 20 -14.22 -3.93 -15.07
C TYR A 20 -14.27 -5.18 -14.18
N LEU A 21 -13.29 -5.35 -13.31
CA LEU A 21 -13.23 -6.47 -12.37
C LEU A 21 -14.38 -6.43 -11.36
N LYS A 22 -14.72 -5.26 -10.83
CA LYS A 22 -15.89 -5.10 -9.96
C LYS A 22 -17.21 -5.43 -10.65
N ARG A 23 -17.35 -5.09 -11.94
CA ARG A 23 -18.54 -5.51 -12.73
C ARG A 23 -18.64 -7.02 -12.88
N LEU A 24 -17.52 -7.72 -13.02
CA LEU A 24 -17.51 -9.18 -13.08
C LEU A 24 -17.94 -9.79 -11.74
N ILE A 25 -17.49 -9.25 -10.61
CA ILE A 25 -17.95 -9.67 -9.27
C ILE A 25 -19.47 -9.45 -9.11
N ILE A 26 -19.98 -8.29 -9.52
CA ILE A 26 -21.43 -8.00 -9.50
C ILE A 26 -22.18 -8.94 -10.45
N GLY A 27 -21.56 -9.34 -11.56
CA GLY A 27 -22.10 -10.31 -12.51
C GLY A 27 -22.09 -11.77 -12.05
N GLY A 28 -21.59 -12.05 -10.83
CA GLY A 28 -21.63 -13.36 -10.19
C GLY A 28 -20.33 -14.16 -10.23
N PHE A 29 -19.21 -13.58 -10.67
CA PHE A 29 -17.90 -14.21 -10.51
C PHE A 29 -17.46 -14.08 -9.05
N GLU A 30 -17.09 -15.20 -8.43
CA GLU A 30 -16.66 -15.19 -7.03
C GLU A 30 -15.26 -14.61 -6.84
N LYS A 31 -14.34 -14.89 -7.77
CA LYS A 31 -12.95 -14.43 -7.72
C LYS A 31 -12.48 -14.07 -9.12
N VAL A 32 -11.83 -12.93 -9.24
CA VAL A 32 -11.31 -12.42 -10.50
C VAL A 32 -9.95 -11.79 -10.30
N PHE A 33 -9.09 -11.86 -11.31
CA PHE A 33 -7.84 -11.11 -11.33
C PHE A 33 -7.48 -10.72 -12.76
N GLU A 34 -6.62 -9.73 -12.89
CA GLU A 34 -6.01 -9.33 -14.16
C GLU A 34 -4.56 -8.90 -13.92
N ILE A 35 -3.66 -9.35 -14.78
CA ILE A 35 -2.29 -8.86 -14.87
C ILE A 35 -2.17 -8.13 -16.19
N ASN A 36 -2.03 -6.82 -16.16
CA ASN A 36 -1.98 -6.02 -17.38
C ASN A 36 -1.33 -4.65 -17.16
N ARG A 37 -1.14 -3.91 -18.27
CA ARG A 37 -0.59 -2.56 -18.26
C ARG A 37 -1.64 -1.53 -17.89
N SER A 38 -1.23 -0.59 -17.05
CA SER A 38 -2.00 0.59 -16.69
C SER A 38 -1.18 1.85 -16.98
N PHE A 39 -1.86 2.97 -17.16
CA PHE A 39 -1.26 4.23 -17.59
C PHE A 39 -1.74 5.36 -16.70
N ARG A 40 -0.79 6.07 -16.09
CA ARG A 40 -1.09 7.22 -15.22
C ARG A 40 -0.16 8.36 -15.56
N ASN A 41 -0.71 9.57 -15.69
CA ASN A 41 0.07 10.78 -15.92
C ASN A 41 0.57 11.36 -14.60
N GLU A 42 1.47 10.64 -13.96
CA GLU A 42 2.14 11.03 -12.72
C GLU A 42 3.55 11.52 -13.01
N GLY A 43 4.15 12.26 -12.06
CA GLY A 43 5.55 12.67 -12.15
C GLY A 43 6.48 11.45 -12.18
N LEU A 44 7.58 11.55 -12.93
CA LEU A 44 8.59 10.49 -12.97
C LEU A 44 9.36 10.41 -11.66
N SER A 45 9.47 9.24 -11.09
CA SER A 45 10.32 8.95 -9.94
C SER A 45 10.83 7.51 -10.00
N VAL A 46 11.70 7.12 -9.07
CA VAL A 46 12.15 5.73 -8.94
C VAL A 46 11.00 4.75 -8.67
N LYS A 47 9.87 5.23 -8.14
CA LYS A 47 8.68 4.43 -7.82
C LYS A 47 7.54 4.58 -8.85
N HIS A 48 7.60 5.57 -9.75
CA HIS A 48 6.50 5.90 -10.66
C HIS A 48 6.97 5.97 -12.11
N ASN A 49 6.33 5.18 -12.95
CA ASN A 49 6.48 5.19 -14.40
C ASN A 49 5.09 5.41 -15.03
N PRO A 50 4.94 6.23 -16.07
CA PRO A 50 3.65 6.48 -16.75
C PRO A 50 2.96 5.22 -17.28
N GLU A 51 3.72 4.22 -17.69
CA GLU A 51 3.24 2.89 -18.05
C GLU A 51 3.83 1.87 -17.08
N PHE A 52 2.97 1.04 -16.47
CA PHE A 52 3.41 -0.01 -15.55
C PHE A 52 2.48 -1.22 -15.61
N THR A 53 3.04 -2.40 -15.34
CA THR A 53 2.27 -3.63 -15.19
C THR A 53 1.85 -3.79 -13.74
N MET A 54 0.57 -4.06 -13.52
CA MET A 54 0.03 -4.35 -12.20
C MET A 54 -0.81 -5.63 -12.23
N ILE A 55 -0.88 -6.31 -11.09
CA ILE A 55 -1.90 -7.30 -10.80
C ILE A 55 -2.97 -6.66 -9.92
N GLU A 56 -4.22 -6.89 -10.25
CA GLU A 56 -5.36 -6.49 -9.45
C GLU A 56 -6.32 -7.68 -9.34
N PHE A 57 -6.84 -7.94 -8.15
CA PHE A 57 -7.71 -9.08 -7.89
C PHE A 57 -8.80 -8.73 -6.88
N TYR A 58 -9.93 -9.42 -7.00
CA TYR A 58 -11.11 -9.26 -6.16
C TYR A 58 -11.66 -10.62 -5.78
N ALA A 59 -12.18 -10.75 -4.56
CA ALA A 59 -12.89 -11.90 -4.07
C ALA A 59 -14.21 -11.46 -3.43
N ALA A 60 -15.32 -12.03 -3.86
CA ALA A 60 -16.63 -11.73 -3.31
C ALA A 60 -16.75 -12.27 -1.87
N PHE A 61 -17.45 -11.52 -1.01
CA PHE A 61 -17.75 -11.89 0.38
C PHE A 61 -16.54 -12.11 1.29
N GLU A 62 -15.35 -11.68 0.87
CA GLU A 62 -14.11 -11.77 1.65
C GLU A 62 -13.72 -10.41 2.20
N ASP A 63 -13.00 -10.40 3.31
CA ASP A 63 -12.49 -9.21 3.95
C ASP A 63 -10.96 -9.03 3.77
N TYR A 64 -10.41 -7.98 4.34
CA TYR A 64 -8.98 -7.71 4.25
C TYR A 64 -8.13 -8.74 5.02
N HIS A 65 -8.66 -9.43 6.04
CA HIS A 65 -7.96 -10.50 6.74
C HIS A 65 -7.75 -11.70 5.83
N TYR A 66 -8.77 -12.06 5.03
CA TYR A 66 -8.63 -13.07 3.99
C TYR A 66 -7.57 -12.65 2.97
N LEU A 67 -7.59 -11.40 2.51
CA LEU A 67 -6.63 -10.90 1.53
C LEU A 67 -5.18 -10.87 2.07
N MET A 68 -4.98 -10.55 3.33
CA MET A 68 -3.65 -10.65 3.96
C MET A 68 -3.12 -12.10 3.92
N ASN A 69 -3.95 -13.08 4.31
CA ASN A 69 -3.58 -14.50 4.24
C ASN A 69 -3.29 -14.92 2.80
N PHE A 70 -4.14 -14.53 1.86
CA PHE A 70 -3.97 -14.83 0.45
C PHE A 70 -2.65 -14.27 -0.12
N ILE A 71 -2.29 -13.05 0.25
CA ILE A 71 -1.02 -12.44 -0.18
C ILE A 71 0.17 -13.18 0.41
N GLU A 72 0.14 -13.59 1.68
CA GLU A 72 1.19 -14.41 2.28
C GLU A 72 1.39 -15.72 1.51
N GLU A 73 0.29 -16.42 1.21
CA GLU A 73 0.31 -17.67 0.45
C GLU A 73 0.80 -17.46 -0.99
N LEU A 74 0.38 -16.38 -1.64
CA LEU A 74 0.81 -16.02 -2.99
C LEU A 74 2.33 -15.81 -3.04
N PHE A 75 2.90 -15.02 -2.14
CA PHE A 75 4.34 -14.80 -2.08
C PHE A 75 5.11 -16.09 -1.77
N LYS A 76 4.63 -16.88 -0.82
CA LYS A 76 5.23 -18.18 -0.50
C LYS A 76 5.25 -19.10 -1.70
N SER A 77 4.13 -19.27 -2.38
CA SER A 77 4.02 -20.09 -3.59
C SER A 77 4.93 -19.58 -4.71
N LEU A 78 5.04 -18.25 -4.87
CA LEU A 78 5.92 -17.63 -5.86
C LEU A 78 7.40 -17.92 -5.54
N PHE A 79 7.82 -17.72 -4.29
CA PHE A 79 9.20 -17.99 -3.88
C PHE A 79 9.57 -19.47 -4.03
N ASP A 80 8.67 -20.38 -3.65
CA ASP A 80 8.87 -21.81 -3.84
C ASP A 80 9.03 -22.16 -5.34
N SER A 81 8.19 -21.59 -6.21
CA SER A 81 8.24 -21.82 -7.65
C SER A 81 9.51 -21.27 -8.31
N LEU A 82 10.08 -20.21 -7.76
CA LEU A 82 11.35 -19.61 -8.19
C LEU A 82 12.59 -20.27 -7.56
N GLY A 83 12.41 -21.25 -6.67
CA GLY A 83 13.48 -22.00 -6.04
C GLY A 83 14.14 -21.30 -4.85
N PHE A 84 13.56 -20.24 -4.32
CA PHE A 84 14.00 -19.64 -3.06
C PHE A 84 13.61 -20.54 -1.89
N LYS A 85 14.51 -20.68 -0.90
CA LYS A 85 14.27 -21.60 0.23
C LYS A 85 13.88 -20.89 1.51
N ASN A 86 14.74 -20.00 1.99
CA ASN A 86 14.57 -19.38 3.32
C ASN A 86 14.59 -17.86 3.26
N THR A 87 15.42 -17.30 2.39
CA THR A 87 15.63 -15.85 2.31
C THR A 87 15.69 -15.37 0.88
N VAL A 88 15.25 -14.14 0.67
CA VAL A 88 15.45 -13.38 -0.58
C VAL A 88 16.25 -12.13 -0.21
N THR A 89 17.26 -11.80 -1.00
CA THR A 89 17.99 -10.55 -0.83
C THR A 89 17.38 -9.48 -1.73
N TYR A 90 16.97 -8.38 -1.13
CA TYR A 90 16.48 -7.20 -1.83
C TYR A 90 17.15 -5.95 -1.27
N GLN A 91 17.76 -5.12 -2.14
CA GLN A 91 18.51 -3.91 -1.73
C GLN A 91 19.49 -4.18 -0.57
N GLU A 92 20.28 -5.23 -0.70
CA GLU A 92 21.27 -5.69 0.30
C GLU A 92 20.68 -6.18 1.64
N GLN A 93 19.36 -6.16 1.80
CA GLN A 93 18.65 -6.65 2.98
C GLN A 93 18.19 -8.10 2.77
N ALA A 94 18.41 -8.95 3.78
CA ALA A 94 17.92 -10.31 3.79
C ALA A 94 16.47 -10.33 4.31
N ILE A 95 15.56 -10.79 3.47
CA ILE A 95 14.15 -10.96 3.80
C ILE A 95 13.88 -12.43 4.10
N ASP A 96 13.41 -12.72 5.30
CA ASP A 96 13.04 -14.09 5.72
C ASP A 96 11.63 -14.42 5.19
N ILE A 97 11.57 -15.29 4.20
CA ILE A 97 10.32 -15.71 3.55
C ILE A 97 9.66 -16.92 4.21
N THR A 98 10.25 -17.45 5.29
CA THR A 98 9.69 -18.59 6.03
C THR A 98 8.72 -18.18 7.11
N LYS A 99 8.80 -16.95 7.59
CA LYS A 99 7.97 -16.41 8.64
C LYS A 99 6.66 -15.86 8.10
N LYS A 100 5.65 -15.85 8.96
CA LYS A 100 4.43 -15.08 8.69
C LYS A 100 4.77 -13.58 8.60
N PHE A 101 4.06 -12.88 7.74
CA PHE A 101 4.15 -11.42 7.66
C PHE A 101 3.66 -10.82 8.97
N GLU A 102 4.40 -9.85 9.49
CA GLU A 102 3.96 -9.12 10.68
C GLU A 102 2.67 -8.34 10.38
N ARG A 103 1.77 -8.26 11.35
CA ARG A 103 0.55 -7.47 11.27
C ARG A 103 0.57 -6.49 12.42
N ILE A 104 0.69 -5.23 12.10
CA ILE A 104 0.75 -4.15 13.07
C ILE A 104 -0.17 -3.02 12.63
N ASN A 105 -0.94 -2.44 13.55
CA ASN A 105 -1.75 -1.30 13.19
C ASN A 105 -0.89 -0.03 13.03
N PHE A 106 -1.43 0.94 12.34
CA PHE A 106 -0.73 2.18 12.00
C PHE A 106 -0.18 2.90 13.23
N HIS A 107 -0.99 3.08 14.28
CA HIS A 107 -0.57 3.78 15.50
C HIS A 107 0.50 3.00 16.27
N ASP A 108 0.33 1.69 16.44
CA ASP A 108 1.33 0.86 17.10
C ASP A 108 2.66 0.82 16.34
N SER A 109 2.62 0.93 15.01
CA SER A 109 3.84 1.02 14.21
C SER A 109 4.62 2.30 14.52
N ILE A 110 3.96 3.44 14.65
CA ILE A 110 4.60 4.70 15.03
C ILE A 110 5.22 4.58 16.43
N ILE A 111 4.46 4.09 17.40
CA ILE A 111 4.95 3.89 18.78
C ILE A 111 6.15 2.94 18.83
N LYS A 112 6.13 1.87 18.03
CA LYS A 112 7.20 0.88 17.98
C LYS A 112 8.51 1.41 17.42
N PHE A 113 8.46 2.30 16.42
CA PHE A 113 9.62 2.74 15.68
C PHE A 113 10.09 4.17 15.96
N CYS A 114 9.32 4.94 16.74
CA CYS A 114 9.63 6.32 17.14
C CYS A 114 9.79 6.41 18.66
N ASP A 115 11.02 6.34 19.16
CA ASP A 115 11.34 6.21 20.59
C ASP A 115 10.70 7.24 21.52
N SER A 116 10.40 8.44 21.02
CA SER A 116 9.81 9.52 21.81
C SER A 116 8.29 9.62 21.71
N ILE A 117 7.65 8.77 20.88
CA ILE A 117 6.21 8.78 20.72
C ILE A 117 5.59 7.61 21.51
N SER A 118 4.64 7.92 22.36
CA SER A 118 3.89 6.96 23.17
C SER A 118 2.38 7.04 22.86
N SER A 119 1.61 6.10 23.38
CA SER A 119 0.14 6.12 23.26
C SER A 119 -0.50 7.38 23.88
N GLU A 120 0.17 8.02 24.83
CA GLU A 120 -0.33 9.21 25.53
C GLU A 120 -0.21 10.47 24.67
N ASN A 121 0.90 10.60 23.91
CA ASN A 121 1.22 11.80 23.14
C ASN A 121 0.96 11.66 21.64
N LEU A 122 0.68 10.45 21.15
CA LEU A 122 0.37 10.19 19.74
C LEU A 122 -0.84 10.99 19.22
N ASN A 123 -1.78 11.31 20.10
CA ASN A 123 -2.99 12.06 19.78
C ASN A 123 -2.89 13.55 20.14
N ASP A 124 -1.73 14.03 20.56
CA ASP A 124 -1.47 15.44 20.84
C ASP A 124 -0.80 16.09 19.60
N TYR A 125 -1.56 16.89 18.86
CA TYR A 125 -1.07 17.58 17.67
C TYR A 125 0.13 18.48 17.99
N SER A 126 0.09 19.23 19.08
CA SER A 126 1.16 20.16 19.46
C SER A 126 2.48 19.43 19.76
N TYR A 127 2.36 18.25 20.40
CA TYR A 127 3.51 17.39 20.62
C TYR A 127 4.08 16.87 19.30
N LEU A 128 3.23 16.33 18.41
CA LEU A 128 3.66 15.78 17.13
C LEU A 128 4.24 16.88 16.20
N GLU A 129 3.68 18.08 16.21
CA GLU A 129 4.25 19.19 15.45
C GLU A 129 5.67 19.53 15.94
N SER A 130 5.87 19.55 17.26
CA SER A 130 7.19 19.76 17.86
C SER A 130 8.17 18.63 17.54
N TYR A 131 7.67 17.38 17.56
CA TYR A 131 8.43 16.20 17.14
C TYR A 131 8.90 16.34 15.68
N CYS A 132 8.00 16.68 14.77
CA CYS A 132 8.32 16.87 13.35
C CYS A 132 9.40 17.94 13.15
N LYS A 133 9.32 19.08 13.86
CA LYS A 133 10.33 20.14 13.81
C LYS A 133 11.71 19.65 14.26
N ASN A 134 11.77 18.81 15.31
CA ASN A 134 13.02 18.30 15.87
C ASN A 134 13.65 17.18 15.00
N HIS A 135 12.87 16.54 14.14
CA HIS A 135 13.29 15.43 13.27
C HIS A 135 13.34 15.79 11.78
N ASP A 136 13.27 17.08 11.44
CA ASP A 136 13.29 17.58 10.06
C ASP A 136 12.21 16.92 9.17
N ILE A 137 11.01 16.72 9.75
CA ILE A 137 9.83 16.19 9.05
C ILE A 137 8.96 17.37 8.60
N GLU A 138 8.73 17.48 7.31
CA GLU A 138 7.83 18.48 6.74
C GLU A 138 6.38 18.08 6.97
N VAL A 139 5.61 18.93 7.66
CA VAL A 139 4.19 18.70 7.88
C VAL A 139 3.40 19.09 6.63
N SER A 140 2.83 18.10 5.96
CA SER A 140 2.14 18.27 4.67
C SER A 140 0.84 19.09 4.77
N VAL A 141 0.10 18.97 5.88
CA VAL A 141 -1.13 19.72 6.15
C VAL A 141 -1.12 20.22 7.60
N LYS A 142 -1.07 21.54 7.77
CA LYS A 142 -1.12 22.17 9.11
C LYS A 142 -2.44 21.88 9.81
N ASP A 143 -2.38 21.82 11.14
CA ASP A 143 -3.53 21.57 12.04
C ASP A 143 -4.29 20.26 11.76
N SER A 144 -3.62 19.29 11.14
CA SER A 144 -4.20 17.98 10.85
C SER A 144 -3.45 16.85 11.56
N LEU A 145 -3.98 16.40 12.70
CA LEU A 145 -3.39 15.33 13.49
C LEU A 145 -3.05 14.09 12.66
N HIS A 146 -4.02 13.57 11.91
CA HIS A 146 -3.84 12.33 11.15
C HIS A 146 -2.86 12.49 9.97
N LYS A 147 -2.80 13.66 9.35
CA LYS A 147 -1.79 13.94 8.31
C LYS A 147 -0.39 14.02 8.92
N THR A 148 -0.25 14.68 10.06
CA THR A 148 1.04 14.72 10.78
C THR A 148 1.49 13.32 11.21
N GLN A 149 0.57 12.48 11.70
CA GLN A 149 0.86 11.06 11.99
C GLN A 149 1.34 10.32 10.72
N LEU A 150 0.72 10.57 9.56
CA LEU A 150 1.13 9.97 8.29
C LEU A 150 2.52 10.45 7.86
N ASP A 151 2.80 11.76 7.95
CA ASP A 151 4.11 12.32 7.62
C ASP A 151 5.23 11.71 8.49
N ILE A 152 4.96 11.50 9.79
CA ILE A 152 5.87 10.78 10.70
C ILE A 152 6.07 9.33 10.27
N PHE A 153 4.97 8.63 9.97
CA PHE A 153 5.02 7.23 9.53
C PHE A 153 5.86 7.08 8.26
N GLU A 154 5.61 7.87 7.24
CA GLU A 154 6.34 7.81 5.96
C GLU A 154 7.83 8.12 6.12
N LYS A 155 8.18 9.03 7.03
CA LYS A 155 9.57 9.45 7.24
C LYS A 155 10.35 8.51 8.15
N GLU A 156 9.76 8.09 9.27
CA GLU A 156 10.46 7.40 10.36
C GLU A 156 10.18 5.89 10.42
N VAL A 157 9.04 5.44 9.93
CA VAL A 157 8.61 4.06 10.08
C VAL A 157 8.77 3.25 8.80
N GLU A 158 8.29 3.76 7.68
CA GLU A 158 8.24 3.01 6.42
C GLU A 158 9.60 2.43 6.02
N GLY A 159 10.67 3.22 6.13
CA GLY A 159 12.02 2.77 5.82
C GLY A 159 12.62 1.72 6.77
N LYS A 160 12.02 1.53 7.95
CA LYS A 160 12.44 0.52 8.94
C LYS A 160 11.69 -0.82 8.79
N LEU A 161 10.67 -0.88 7.95
CA LEU A 161 9.88 -2.09 7.68
C LEU A 161 10.62 -2.97 6.65
N ILE A 162 11.67 -3.65 7.08
CA ILE A 162 12.50 -4.50 6.21
C ILE A 162 11.85 -5.86 5.96
N GLN A 163 11.28 -6.46 7.00
CA GLN A 163 10.58 -7.74 6.87
C GLN A 163 9.15 -7.53 6.37
N PRO A 164 8.57 -8.50 5.65
CA PRO A 164 7.22 -8.38 5.15
C PRO A 164 6.22 -8.08 6.27
N THR A 165 5.55 -6.94 6.16
CA THR A 165 4.67 -6.41 7.21
C THR A 165 3.41 -5.84 6.59
N PHE A 166 2.26 -6.16 7.15
CA PHE A 166 1.00 -5.48 6.86
C PHE A 166 0.77 -4.37 7.88
N ILE A 167 0.61 -3.15 7.40
CA ILE A 167 0.14 -2.04 8.22
C ILE A 167 -1.38 -1.96 8.05
N THR A 168 -2.10 -2.04 9.16
CA THR A 168 -3.56 -2.04 9.19
C THR A 168 -4.10 -0.82 9.93
N GLU A 169 -5.40 -0.58 9.83
CA GLU A 169 -6.11 0.45 10.60
C GLU A 169 -5.57 1.87 10.37
N TYR A 170 -5.28 2.21 9.13
CA TYR A 170 -5.00 3.61 8.77
C TYR A 170 -6.17 4.52 9.17
N PRO A 171 -5.91 5.72 9.72
CA PRO A 171 -6.98 6.66 10.01
C PRO A 171 -7.80 6.99 8.76
N THR A 172 -9.13 6.97 8.86
CA THR A 172 -10.04 7.26 7.73
C THR A 172 -9.76 8.62 7.09
N ALA A 173 -9.28 9.59 7.86
CA ALA A 173 -8.92 10.92 7.36
C ALA A 173 -7.78 10.90 6.32
N VAL A 174 -6.91 9.88 6.34
CA VAL A 174 -5.81 9.71 5.39
C VAL A 174 -6.05 8.59 4.38
N SER A 175 -7.10 7.79 4.59
CA SER A 175 -7.53 6.69 3.70
C SER A 175 -9.05 6.70 3.47
N PRO A 176 -9.63 7.79 2.95
CA PRO A 176 -11.09 7.97 2.92
C PRO A 176 -11.81 7.01 1.96
N LEU A 177 -11.11 6.38 1.04
CA LEU A 177 -11.67 5.44 0.07
C LEU A 177 -11.56 3.97 0.52
N SER A 178 -10.89 3.72 1.62
CA SER A 178 -10.73 2.39 2.24
C SER A 178 -11.75 2.19 3.36
N ARG A 179 -12.38 1.02 3.41
CA ARG A 179 -13.31 0.63 4.48
C ARG A 179 -12.85 -0.67 5.11
#